data_0b78d4f1b00046d30ce3b267a653a16e
#
_entry.id   0b78d4f1b00046d30ce3b267a653a16e
#
_cell.length_a   1.000
_cell.length_b   1.000
_cell.length_c   1.000
_cell.angle_alpha   90.00
_cell.angle_beta   90.00
_cell.angle_gamma   90.00
#
_symmetry.space_group_name_H-M   'P 1'
#
loop_
_entity.id
_entity.type
_entity.pdbx_description
1 polymer ?
#
loop_
_entity_poly.entity_id
_entity_poly.type
_entity_poly.pdbx_seq_one_letter_code
_entity_poly.pdbx_strand_id
1 'polypeptide(L)'
;MEAFTTLYELTGNDIHRKALTDVIELIFEKMIEPGTGTGISMFTENWEPISNVELDTVWGRDRFDKDGKSTDITSYGHNIELAWLYLHAQDVLGIDRQKSLKRVVPIYTHTFEKGIDFKYGGIFVEGERFGNPTERTKEFWQQAEAMVGFLDAYQTTGNEQYLEAFKNVHDFVFTKIINWQQGEWFALTEENGKIIWDYMGTNWKVFYHTVRGTCQVVKRLKEILGI
;
A
#
# COMPACT_ATOMS: atom_id res chain seq x y z
N MET A 1 -5.22 12.55 0.53
CA MET A 1 -3.86 12.98 0.95
C MET A 1 -2.99 13.28 -0.26
N GLU A 2 -2.67 12.35 -1.13
CA GLU A 2 -1.73 12.52 -2.26
C GLU A 2 -2.01 13.76 -3.13
N ALA A 3 -3.25 13.95 -3.61
CA ALA A 3 -3.61 15.11 -4.43
C ALA A 3 -3.33 16.46 -3.74
N PHE A 4 -3.60 16.57 -2.45
CA PHE A 4 -3.29 17.80 -1.70
C PHE A 4 -1.80 17.97 -1.45
N THR A 5 -1.04 16.88 -1.32
CA THR A 5 0.43 16.93 -1.26
C THR A 5 0.98 17.56 -2.52
N THR A 6 0.59 17.04 -3.68
CA THR A 6 1.02 17.59 -4.99
C THR A 6 0.56 19.04 -5.18
N LEU A 7 -0.68 19.36 -4.83
CA LEU A 7 -1.17 20.75 -4.93
C LEU A 7 -0.37 21.71 -4.06
N TYR A 8 -0.07 21.34 -2.83
CA TYR A 8 0.72 22.18 -1.95
C TYR A 8 2.18 22.30 -2.42
N GLU A 9 2.79 21.19 -2.83
CA GLU A 9 4.15 21.18 -3.39
C GLU A 9 4.30 22.11 -4.59
N LEU A 10 3.31 22.15 -5.50
CA LEU A 10 3.34 22.98 -6.71
C LEU A 10 2.99 24.44 -6.46
N THR A 11 2.15 24.74 -5.48
CA THR A 11 1.56 26.08 -5.33
C THR A 11 2.06 26.86 -4.12
N GLY A 12 2.52 26.16 -3.08
CA GLY A 12 2.83 26.76 -1.77
C GLY A 12 1.63 27.43 -1.08
N ASN A 13 0.40 27.18 -1.54
CA ASN A 13 -0.78 27.89 -1.08
C ASN A 13 -1.27 27.35 0.29
N ASP A 14 -1.50 28.25 1.23
CA ASP A 14 -1.94 27.91 2.59
C ASP A 14 -3.27 27.15 2.64
N ILE A 15 -4.18 27.37 1.66
CA ILE A 15 -5.43 26.61 1.56
C ILE A 15 -5.12 25.12 1.31
N HIS A 16 -4.20 24.82 0.40
CA HIS A 16 -3.78 23.45 0.09
C HIS A 16 -3.00 22.83 1.26
N ARG A 17 -2.16 23.62 1.93
CA ARG A 17 -1.49 23.20 3.17
C ARG A 17 -2.48 22.78 4.24
N LYS A 18 -3.49 23.65 4.48
CA LYS A 18 -4.53 23.35 5.46
C LYS A 18 -5.30 22.09 5.09
N ALA A 19 -5.75 21.97 3.84
CA ALA A 19 -6.47 20.77 3.37
C ALA A 19 -5.63 19.50 3.51
N LEU A 20 -4.32 19.57 3.22
CA LEU A 20 -3.39 18.46 3.42
C LEU A 20 -3.29 18.07 4.90
N THR A 21 -3.12 19.05 5.77
CA THR A 21 -3.02 18.80 7.22
C THR A 21 -4.32 18.20 7.77
N ASP A 22 -5.46 18.78 7.43
CA ASP A 22 -6.78 18.31 7.89
C ASP A 22 -7.05 16.85 7.46
N VAL A 23 -6.73 16.49 6.20
CA VAL A 23 -6.94 15.11 5.72
C VAL A 23 -5.97 14.13 6.36
N ILE A 24 -4.74 14.52 6.64
CA ILE A 24 -3.78 13.67 7.37
C ILE A 24 -4.32 13.35 8.77
N GLU A 25 -4.74 14.36 9.51
CA GLU A 25 -5.27 14.16 10.86
C GLU A 25 -6.54 13.30 10.83
N LEU A 26 -7.47 13.55 9.90
CA LEU A 26 -8.66 12.75 9.73
C LEU A 26 -8.34 11.25 9.50
N ILE A 27 -7.37 10.96 8.63
CA ILE A 27 -6.97 9.58 8.34
C ILE A 27 -6.43 8.90 9.61
N PHE A 28 -5.49 9.53 10.30
CA PHE A 28 -4.85 8.91 11.47
C PHE A 28 -5.72 8.90 12.73
N GLU A 29 -6.69 9.81 12.85
CA GLU A 29 -7.63 9.81 13.99
C GLU A 29 -8.79 8.84 13.80
N LYS A 30 -9.23 8.59 12.56
CA LYS A 30 -10.47 7.88 12.27
C LYS A 30 -10.28 6.57 11.51
N MET A 31 -9.31 6.50 10.60
CA MET A 31 -9.22 5.42 9.62
C MET A 31 -8.09 4.43 9.89
N ILE A 32 -7.22 4.70 10.86
CA ILE A 32 -6.10 3.82 11.23
C ILE A 32 -6.26 3.35 12.66
N GLU A 33 -6.15 2.05 12.85
CA GLU A 33 -6.08 1.44 14.18
C GLU A 33 -4.71 1.78 14.83
N PRO A 34 -4.68 2.53 15.92
CA PRO A 34 -3.41 3.05 16.46
C PRO A 34 -2.42 1.97 16.91
N GLY A 35 -2.92 0.83 17.37
CA GLY A 35 -2.08 -0.25 17.92
C GLY A 35 -1.38 -1.08 16.85
N THR A 36 -2.07 -1.33 15.73
CA THR A 36 -1.58 -2.18 14.64
C THR A 36 -1.14 -1.39 13.42
N GLY A 37 -1.54 -0.13 13.29
CA GLY A 37 -1.36 0.66 12.06
C GLY A 37 -2.21 0.17 10.89
N THR A 38 -3.21 -0.67 11.12
CA THR A 38 -4.06 -1.22 10.07
C THR A 38 -5.15 -0.23 9.66
N GLY A 39 -5.39 -0.13 8.36
CA GLY A 39 -6.51 0.65 7.81
C GLY A 39 -7.86 0.01 8.15
N ILE A 40 -8.84 0.84 8.47
CA ILE A 40 -10.23 0.48 8.68
C ILE A 40 -10.99 0.82 7.40
N SER A 41 -11.65 -0.17 6.80
CA SER A 41 -12.19 -0.03 5.45
C SER A 41 -13.57 0.61 5.40
N MET A 42 -14.37 0.52 6.46
CA MET A 42 -15.76 0.97 6.47
C MET A 42 -16.19 1.59 7.78
N PHE A 43 -17.08 2.57 7.68
CA PHE A 43 -17.58 3.35 8.80
C PHE A 43 -19.06 3.67 8.63
N THR A 44 -19.75 3.89 9.76
CA THR A 44 -21.02 4.59 9.79
C THR A 44 -20.83 6.08 9.45
N GLU A 45 -21.92 6.80 9.27
CA GLU A 45 -21.91 8.26 9.11
C GLU A 45 -21.28 9.01 10.30
N ASN A 46 -21.22 8.37 11.48
CA ASN A 46 -20.64 8.93 12.71
C ASN A 46 -19.19 8.49 12.93
N TRP A 47 -18.52 7.91 11.91
CA TRP A 47 -17.15 7.39 11.97
C TRP A 47 -16.97 6.21 12.93
N GLU A 48 -18.01 5.46 13.21
CA GLU A 48 -17.88 4.19 13.95
C GLU A 48 -17.48 3.08 12.97
N PRO A 49 -16.42 2.34 13.25
CA PRO A 49 -16.01 1.22 12.40
C PRO A 49 -17.12 0.18 12.26
N ILE A 50 -17.36 -0.26 11.05
CA ILE A 50 -18.31 -1.32 10.75
C ILE A 50 -17.53 -2.62 10.52
N SER A 51 -17.88 -3.68 11.24
CA SER A 51 -17.35 -5.02 11.03
C SER A 51 -18.48 -6.00 10.70
N ASN A 52 -18.14 -7.06 9.95
CA ASN A 52 -19.05 -8.16 9.60
C ASN A 52 -20.29 -7.72 8.80
N VAL A 53 -20.14 -6.76 7.89
CA VAL A 53 -21.21 -6.39 6.95
C VAL A 53 -21.10 -7.26 5.70
N GLU A 54 -22.23 -7.86 5.28
CA GLU A 54 -22.35 -8.45 3.96
C GLU A 54 -22.30 -7.32 2.92
N LEU A 55 -21.29 -7.33 2.07
CA LEU A 55 -21.17 -6.39 0.97
C LEU A 55 -21.34 -7.12 -0.35
N ASP A 56 -22.33 -6.72 -1.12
CA ASP A 56 -22.28 -6.89 -2.57
C ASP A 56 -21.10 -6.03 -3.07
N THR A 57 -19.97 -6.69 -3.34
CA THR A 57 -18.75 -5.97 -3.66
C THR A 57 -18.84 -5.30 -5.01
N VAL A 58 -18.88 -3.99 -5.02
CA VAL A 58 -18.92 -3.12 -6.21
C VAL A 58 -17.55 -3.07 -6.92
N TRP A 59 -16.51 -3.70 -6.39
CA TRP A 59 -15.13 -3.51 -6.82
C TRP A 59 -14.66 -4.42 -7.95
N GLY A 60 -15.61 -5.05 -8.72
CA GLY A 60 -15.25 -5.81 -9.92
C GLY A 60 -14.38 -7.05 -9.68
N ARG A 61 -14.15 -7.39 -8.42
CA ARG A 61 -13.66 -8.71 -8.04
C ARG A 61 -14.91 -9.56 -8.02
N ASP A 62 -15.12 -10.36 -9.06
CA ASP A 62 -16.25 -11.26 -9.22
C ASP A 62 -16.25 -12.37 -8.17
N ARG A 63 -16.23 -11.99 -6.92
CA ARG A 63 -16.38 -12.88 -5.78
C ARG A 63 -17.80 -12.80 -5.30
N PHE A 64 -18.58 -13.62 -5.90
CA PHE A 64 -19.88 -14.04 -5.37
C PHE A 64 -19.64 -15.02 -4.20
N ASP A 65 -18.96 -14.57 -3.15
CA ASP A 65 -18.96 -15.32 -1.90
C ASP A 65 -20.34 -15.19 -1.29
N LYS A 66 -21.09 -16.27 -1.37
CA LYS A 66 -22.46 -16.37 -0.81
C LYS A 66 -22.51 -16.15 0.71
N ASP A 67 -21.35 -16.17 1.35
CA ASP A 67 -21.23 -16.15 2.82
C ASP A 67 -20.86 -14.76 3.39
N GLY A 68 -20.87 -13.71 2.56
CA GLY A 68 -20.51 -12.34 2.98
C GLY A 68 -19.06 -12.22 3.48
N LYS A 69 -18.33 -11.19 3.04
CA LYS A 69 -17.00 -10.91 3.59
C LYS A 69 -17.12 -10.13 4.88
N SER A 70 -16.34 -10.51 5.88
CA SER A 70 -16.11 -9.66 7.03
C SER A 70 -15.50 -8.33 6.56
N THR A 71 -16.03 -7.21 7.03
CA THR A 71 -15.45 -5.88 6.81
C THR A 71 -14.31 -5.57 7.76
N ASP A 72 -14.03 -6.47 8.71
CA ASP A 72 -12.89 -6.38 9.62
C ASP A 72 -11.57 -6.82 8.95
N ILE A 73 -11.42 -6.47 7.70
CA ILE A 73 -10.26 -6.74 6.87
C ILE A 73 -9.45 -5.46 6.64
N THR A 74 -8.18 -5.65 6.35
CA THR A 74 -7.26 -4.57 5.95
C THR A 74 -6.51 -4.97 4.68
N SER A 75 -6.28 -4.01 3.79
CA SER A 75 -5.49 -4.19 2.58
C SER A 75 -4.03 -3.88 2.86
N TYR A 76 -3.14 -4.85 2.68
CA TYR A 76 -1.71 -4.66 2.90
C TYR A 76 -1.12 -3.63 1.94
N GLY A 77 -1.58 -3.62 0.68
CA GLY A 77 -1.15 -2.64 -0.32
C GLY A 77 -1.52 -1.21 0.06
N HIS A 78 -2.78 -0.96 0.44
CA HIS A 78 -3.20 0.38 0.87
C HIS A 78 -2.49 0.85 2.14
N ASN A 79 -2.26 -0.07 3.10
CA ASN A 79 -1.56 0.29 4.33
C ASN A 79 -0.14 0.79 4.04
N ILE A 80 0.63 0.03 3.27
CA ILE A 80 2.01 0.40 2.98
C ILE A 80 2.09 1.61 2.04
N GLU A 81 1.15 1.77 1.11
CA GLU A 81 1.00 2.96 0.28
C GLU A 81 0.75 4.21 1.13
N LEU A 82 -0.19 4.12 2.08
CA LEU A 82 -0.46 5.22 3.01
C LEU A 82 0.81 5.65 3.76
N ALA A 83 1.62 4.70 4.23
CA ALA A 83 2.79 5.00 5.05
C ALA A 83 3.81 5.85 4.28
N TRP A 84 4.20 5.45 3.08
CA TRP A 84 5.18 6.22 2.31
C TRP A 84 4.60 7.52 1.73
N LEU A 85 3.32 7.56 1.34
CA LEU A 85 2.65 8.80 0.92
C LEU A 85 2.54 9.80 2.07
N TYR A 86 2.29 9.32 3.29
CA TYR A 86 2.27 10.17 4.47
C TYR A 86 3.65 10.78 4.75
N LEU A 87 4.72 9.99 4.69
CA LEU A 87 6.06 10.53 4.88
C LEU A 87 6.45 11.53 3.77
N HIS A 88 6.04 11.27 2.53
CA HIS A 88 6.20 12.25 1.46
C HIS A 88 5.44 13.56 1.75
N ALA A 89 4.21 13.46 2.27
CA ALA A 89 3.45 14.63 2.68
C ALA A 89 4.14 15.40 3.82
N GLN A 90 4.77 14.71 4.78
CA GLN A 90 5.54 15.35 5.85
C GLN A 90 6.77 16.08 5.30
N ASP A 91 7.48 15.50 4.33
CA ASP A 91 8.61 16.17 3.65
C ASP A 91 8.15 17.47 2.98
N VAL A 92 7.04 17.44 2.25
CA VAL A 92 6.45 18.61 1.56
C VAL A 92 5.98 19.67 2.56
N LEU A 93 5.50 19.26 3.74
CA LEU A 93 5.13 20.16 4.83
C LEU A 93 6.35 20.70 5.63
N GLY A 94 7.55 20.22 5.35
CA GLY A 94 8.76 20.58 6.08
C GLY A 94 8.81 19.98 7.50
N ILE A 95 8.14 18.86 7.72
CA ILE A 95 8.09 18.18 9.02
C ILE A 95 9.12 17.04 9.03
N ASP A 96 9.95 17.02 10.06
CA ASP A 96 10.94 15.96 10.26
C ASP A 96 10.27 14.59 10.36
N ARG A 97 10.72 13.66 9.49
CA ARG A 97 10.25 12.27 9.44
C ARG A 97 10.33 11.54 10.79
N GLN A 98 11.32 11.85 11.61
CA GLN A 98 11.50 11.23 12.94
C GLN A 98 10.27 11.47 13.85
N LYS A 99 9.59 12.61 13.69
CA LYS A 99 8.36 12.91 14.45
C LYS A 99 7.18 12.07 14.01
N SER A 100 7.27 11.45 12.84
CA SER A 100 6.21 10.66 12.20
C SER A 100 6.35 9.15 12.41
N LEU A 101 7.49 8.69 12.93
CA LEU A 101 7.79 7.26 13.08
C LEU A 101 6.72 6.50 13.86
N LYS A 102 6.18 7.09 14.92
CA LYS A 102 5.12 6.47 15.74
C LYS A 102 3.85 6.15 14.94
N ARG A 103 3.60 6.87 13.82
CA ARG A 103 2.44 6.64 12.93
C ARG A 103 2.72 5.57 11.86
N VAL A 104 3.94 5.52 11.33
CA VAL A 104 4.24 4.65 10.17
C VAL A 104 4.89 3.33 10.55
N VAL A 105 5.66 3.26 11.63
CA VAL A 105 6.32 2.00 12.03
C VAL A 105 5.32 0.87 12.29
N PRO A 106 4.18 1.08 12.98
CA PRO A 106 3.18 0.03 13.11
C PRO A 106 2.66 -0.48 11.76
N ILE A 107 2.45 0.42 10.78
CA ILE A 107 1.98 0.07 9.44
C ILE A 107 3.02 -0.81 8.71
N TYR A 108 4.29 -0.39 8.72
CA TYR A 108 5.38 -1.17 8.12
C TYR A 108 5.53 -2.54 8.78
N THR A 109 5.50 -2.57 10.12
CA THR A 109 5.62 -3.81 10.90
C THR A 109 4.49 -4.77 10.58
N HIS A 110 3.23 -4.30 10.60
CA HIS A 110 2.08 -5.13 10.27
C HIS A 110 2.15 -5.69 8.86
N THR A 111 2.48 -4.85 7.86
CA THR A 111 2.61 -5.31 6.47
C THR A 111 3.76 -6.31 6.31
N PHE A 112 4.88 -6.10 7.00
CA PHE A 112 6.00 -7.04 7.01
C PHE A 112 5.63 -8.37 7.64
N GLU A 113 5.03 -8.37 8.83
CA GLU A 113 4.75 -9.59 9.59
C GLU A 113 3.57 -10.41 9.02
N LYS A 114 2.57 -9.73 8.44
CA LYS A 114 1.31 -10.35 8.03
C LYS A 114 1.10 -10.34 6.51
N GLY A 115 1.60 -9.32 5.83
CA GLY A 115 1.35 -9.13 4.40
C GLY A 115 2.33 -9.84 3.48
N ILE A 116 3.60 -10.03 3.90
CA ILE A 116 4.62 -10.67 3.05
C ILE A 116 4.41 -12.18 2.97
N ASP A 117 4.56 -12.70 1.76
CA ASP A 117 4.71 -14.14 1.52
C ASP A 117 6.19 -14.51 1.45
N PHE A 118 6.72 -15.03 2.56
CA PHE A 118 8.11 -15.51 2.59
C PHE A 118 8.33 -16.84 1.85
N LYS A 119 7.25 -17.52 1.44
CA LYS A 119 7.34 -18.80 0.73
C LYS A 119 7.47 -18.62 -0.77
N TYR A 120 6.63 -17.78 -1.36
CA TYR A 120 6.56 -17.60 -2.82
C TYR A 120 6.97 -16.20 -3.28
N GLY A 121 7.17 -15.28 -2.34
CA GLY A 121 7.49 -13.88 -2.62
C GLY A 121 6.26 -13.00 -2.83
N GLY A 122 6.46 -11.68 -2.74
CA GLY A 122 5.39 -10.68 -2.87
C GLY A 122 4.55 -10.49 -1.61
N ILE A 123 3.52 -9.63 -1.70
CA ILE A 123 2.55 -9.42 -0.62
C ILE A 123 1.17 -9.94 -1.00
N PHE A 124 0.43 -10.39 0.00
CA PHE A 124 -0.97 -10.78 -0.13
C PHE A 124 -1.89 -9.56 -0.34
N VAL A 125 -3.09 -9.81 -0.87
CA VAL A 125 -4.06 -8.73 -1.12
C VAL A 125 -4.61 -8.16 0.18
N GLU A 126 -5.10 -9.01 1.08
CA GLU A 126 -5.74 -8.55 2.32
C GLU A 126 -5.76 -9.63 3.40
N GLY A 127 -6.04 -9.21 4.63
CA GLY A 127 -6.21 -10.10 5.77
C GLY A 127 -7.05 -9.45 6.85
N GLU A 128 -7.30 -10.19 7.93
CA GLU A 128 -7.92 -9.64 9.13
C GLU A 128 -7.00 -8.59 9.77
N ARG A 129 -7.57 -7.51 10.29
CA ARG A 129 -6.79 -6.43 10.92
C ARG A 129 -5.92 -6.91 12.09
N PHE A 130 -6.38 -7.92 12.82
CA PHE A 130 -5.68 -8.49 13.98
C PHE A 130 -5.25 -9.94 13.77
N GLY A 131 -5.44 -10.47 12.57
CA GLY A 131 -5.27 -11.89 12.28
C GLY A 131 -4.30 -12.19 11.15
N ASN A 132 -4.67 -13.16 10.35
CA ASN A 132 -3.87 -13.71 9.26
C ASN A 132 -4.39 -13.26 7.88
N PRO A 133 -3.60 -13.43 6.81
CA PRO A 133 -4.07 -13.20 5.45
C PRO A 133 -5.30 -14.05 5.13
N THR A 134 -6.35 -13.42 4.63
CA THR A 134 -7.60 -14.07 4.18
C THR A 134 -7.64 -14.20 2.66
N GLU A 135 -7.04 -13.25 1.94
CA GLU A 135 -6.90 -13.26 0.50
C GLU A 135 -5.42 -13.34 0.12
N ARG A 136 -5.01 -14.51 -0.34
CA ARG A 136 -3.60 -14.81 -0.62
C ARG A 136 -3.18 -14.63 -2.07
N THR A 137 -4.09 -14.23 -2.95
CA THR A 137 -3.74 -13.80 -4.32
C THR A 137 -2.89 -12.53 -4.28
N LYS A 138 -2.22 -12.20 -5.40
CA LYS A 138 -1.30 -11.08 -5.47
C LYS A 138 -1.65 -10.18 -6.64
N GLU A 139 -2.02 -8.97 -6.32
CA GLU A 139 -2.45 -7.97 -7.28
C GLU A 139 -1.29 -7.02 -7.62
N PHE A 140 -1.14 -6.67 -8.88
CA PHE A 140 0.00 -5.93 -9.44
C PHE A 140 0.31 -4.63 -8.71
N TRP A 141 -0.71 -3.82 -8.43
CA TRP A 141 -0.53 -2.50 -7.85
C TRP A 141 -0.03 -2.56 -6.41
N GLN A 142 -0.49 -3.55 -5.65
CA GLN A 142 -0.05 -3.74 -4.28
C GLN A 142 1.43 -4.12 -4.21
N GLN A 143 1.90 -4.91 -5.18
CA GLN A 143 3.33 -5.24 -5.28
C GLN A 143 4.16 -3.98 -5.59
N ALA A 144 3.67 -3.10 -6.48
CA ALA A 144 4.34 -1.84 -6.77
C ALA A 144 4.47 -0.95 -5.52
N GLU A 145 3.36 -0.80 -4.78
CA GLU A 145 3.33 -0.01 -3.54
C GLU A 145 4.20 -0.62 -2.44
N ALA A 146 4.24 -1.95 -2.35
CA ALA A 146 5.08 -2.64 -1.37
C ALA A 146 6.57 -2.43 -1.65
N MET A 147 7.01 -2.46 -2.91
CA MET A 147 8.40 -2.15 -3.24
C MET A 147 8.78 -0.74 -2.80
N VAL A 148 7.94 0.24 -3.07
CA VAL A 148 8.18 1.64 -2.63
C VAL A 148 8.19 1.75 -1.12
N GLY A 149 7.17 1.20 -0.47
CA GLY A 149 7.00 1.35 0.98
C GLY A 149 8.07 0.62 1.79
N PHE A 150 8.55 -0.55 1.36
CA PHE A 150 9.64 -1.22 2.07
C PHE A 150 10.99 -0.52 1.88
N LEU A 151 11.27 0.08 0.71
CA LEU A 151 12.43 0.96 0.57
C LEU A 151 12.32 2.21 1.43
N ASP A 152 11.14 2.83 1.50
CA ASP A 152 10.88 3.97 2.38
C ASP A 152 11.04 3.61 3.87
N ALA A 153 10.53 2.44 4.27
CA ALA A 153 10.71 1.91 5.62
C ALA A 153 12.20 1.72 5.97
N TYR A 154 12.98 1.13 5.04
CA TYR A 154 14.43 0.98 5.21
C TYR A 154 15.13 2.34 5.33
N GLN A 155 14.90 3.27 4.41
CA GLN A 155 15.50 4.61 4.44
C GLN A 155 15.17 5.38 5.73
N THR A 156 13.95 5.18 6.26
CA THR A 156 13.45 5.93 7.41
C THR A 156 13.89 5.34 8.75
N THR A 157 14.01 3.99 8.83
CA THR A 157 14.30 3.27 10.09
C THR A 157 15.71 2.71 10.18
N GLY A 158 16.39 2.51 9.05
CA GLY A 158 17.66 1.79 8.96
C GLY A 158 17.56 0.28 9.21
N ASN A 159 16.34 -0.27 9.31
CA ASN A 159 16.16 -1.69 9.63
C ASN A 159 16.25 -2.56 8.36
N GLU A 160 17.29 -3.38 8.30
CA GLU A 160 17.63 -4.26 7.16
C GLU A 160 16.49 -5.24 6.79
N GLN A 161 15.62 -5.60 7.71
CA GLN A 161 14.49 -6.48 7.40
C GLN A 161 13.58 -5.91 6.30
N TYR A 162 13.45 -4.58 6.21
CA TYR A 162 12.66 -3.94 5.17
C TYR A 162 13.36 -3.96 3.81
N LEU A 163 14.69 -3.92 3.79
CA LEU A 163 15.44 -4.12 2.54
C LEU A 163 15.30 -5.56 2.03
N GLU A 164 15.30 -6.55 2.92
CA GLU A 164 15.04 -7.95 2.55
C GLU A 164 13.59 -8.14 2.10
N ALA A 165 12.63 -7.46 2.72
CA ALA A 165 11.26 -7.42 2.28
C ALA A 165 11.11 -6.83 0.86
N PHE A 166 11.79 -5.72 0.59
CA PHE A 166 11.86 -5.15 -0.76
C PHE A 166 12.38 -6.17 -1.78
N LYS A 167 13.51 -6.83 -1.50
CA LYS A 167 14.09 -7.84 -2.39
C LYS A 167 13.13 -8.99 -2.67
N ASN A 168 12.43 -9.48 -1.63
CA ASN A 168 11.43 -10.52 -1.76
C ASN A 168 10.31 -10.12 -2.73
N VAL A 169 9.75 -8.92 -2.56
CA VAL A 169 8.67 -8.42 -3.43
C VAL A 169 9.19 -8.15 -4.84
N HIS A 170 10.36 -7.52 -4.96
CA HIS A 170 11.02 -7.24 -6.24
C HIS A 170 11.24 -8.52 -7.06
N ASP A 171 11.79 -9.56 -6.47
CA ASP A 171 12.05 -10.82 -7.15
C ASP A 171 10.76 -11.50 -7.61
N PHE A 172 9.71 -11.43 -6.82
CA PHE A 172 8.39 -11.90 -7.22
C PHE A 172 7.84 -11.11 -8.41
N VAL A 173 7.92 -9.80 -8.38
CA VAL A 173 7.48 -8.93 -9.48
C VAL A 173 8.24 -9.25 -10.76
N PHE A 174 9.55 -9.29 -10.70
CA PHE A 174 10.42 -9.51 -11.86
C PHE A 174 10.26 -10.89 -12.48
N THR A 175 9.96 -11.92 -11.68
CA THR A 175 9.87 -13.30 -12.16
C THR A 175 8.44 -13.76 -12.45
N LYS A 176 7.40 -13.11 -11.88
CA LYS A 176 6.02 -13.60 -11.93
C LYS A 176 4.99 -12.59 -12.44
N ILE A 177 5.22 -11.29 -12.20
CA ILE A 177 4.22 -10.25 -12.50
C ILE A 177 4.50 -9.55 -13.83
N ILE A 178 5.77 -9.28 -14.17
CA ILE A 178 6.11 -8.56 -15.41
C ILE A 178 5.93 -9.46 -16.62
N ASN A 179 5.15 -9.01 -17.60
CA ASN A 179 5.12 -9.56 -18.95
C ASN A 179 6.25 -8.93 -19.77
N TRP A 180 7.42 -9.55 -19.77
CA TRP A 180 8.60 -9.05 -20.46
C TRP A 180 8.47 -8.93 -21.99
N GLN A 181 7.49 -9.61 -22.58
CA GLN A 181 7.26 -9.51 -24.02
C GLN A 181 6.51 -8.22 -24.39
N GLN A 182 5.62 -7.75 -23.51
CA GLN A 182 4.76 -6.60 -23.78
C GLN A 182 5.12 -5.37 -22.91
N GLY A 183 5.95 -5.54 -21.89
CA GLY A 183 6.46 -4.44 -21.08
C GLY A 183 5.49 -3.91 -20.02
N GLU A 184 4.43 -4.64 -19.68
CA GLU A 184 3.48 -4.29 -18.62
C GLU A 184 3.30 -5.48 -17.66
N TRP A 185 2.62 -5.27 -16.55
CA TRP A 185 2.43 -6.25 -15.50
C TRP A 185 1.11 -7.00 -15.66
N PHE A 186 1.09 -8.30 -15.38
CA PHE A 186 -0.14 -9.06 -15.24
C PHE A 186 -0.96 -8.54 -14.06
N ALA A 187 -2.30 -8.55 -14.18
CA ALA A 187 -3.16 -7.89 -13.20
C ALA A 187 -3.27 -8.63 -11.87
N LEU A 188 -3.37 -9.98 -11.90
CA LEU A 188 -3.58 -10.81 -10.71
C LEU A 188 -2.94 -12.18 -10.87
N THR A 189 -2.34 -12.68 -9.79
CA THR A 189 -1.79 -14.04 -9.72
C THR A 189 -2.34 -14.80 -8.51
N GLU A 190 -2.29 -16.14 -8.58
CA GLU A 190 -2.36 -17.01 -7.40
C GLU A 190 -1.18 -16.72 -6.45
N GLU A 191 -1.24 -17.22 -5.23
CA GLU A 191 -0.18 -17.12 -4.23
C GLU A 191 1.21 -17.51 -4.77
N ASN A 192 1.29 -18.57 -5.57
CA ASN A 192 2.53 -19.08 -6.15
C ASN A 192 3.00 -18.33 -7.41
N GLY A 193 2.29 -17.30 -7.83
CA GLY A 193 2.59 -16.51 -9.01
C GLY A 193 2.00 -17.06 -10.32
N LYS A 194 1.13 -18.06 -10.28
CA LYS A 194 0.40 -18.49 -11.49
C LYS A 194 -0.61 -17.41 -11.86
N ILE A 195 -0.62 -17.01 -13.12
CA ILE A 195 -1.46 -15.92 -13.62
C ILE A 195 -2.94 -16.32 -13.58
N ILE A 196 -3.77 -15.46 -12.96
CA ILE A 196 -5.23 -15.54 -12.95
C ILE A 196 -5.78 -14.57 -14.01
N TRP A 197 -5.29 -13.31 -13.98
CA TRP A 197 -5.70 -12.29 -14.94
C TRP A 197 -4.49 -11.77 -15.71
N ASP A 198 -4.48 -12.08 -17.01
CA ASP A 198 -3.37 -11.80 -17.92
C ASP A 198 -3.50 -10.45 -18.67
N TYR A 199 -4.60 -9.73 -18.50
CA TYR A 199 -4.80 -8.47 -19.17
C TYR A 199 -3.89 -7.36 -18.63
N MET A 200 -3.43 -6.48 -19.55
CA MET A 200 -2.47 -5.42 -19.29
C MET A 200 -3.12 -4.10 -18.89
N GLY A 201 -4.41 -3.94 -19.18
CA GLY A 201 -5.17 -2.73 -18.87
C GLY A 201 -6.67 -3.00 -18.79
N THR A 202 -7.36 -2.24 -17.94
CA THR A 202 -8.81 -2.25 -17.76
C THR A 202 -9.26 -0.86 -17.32
N ASN A 203 -10.56 -0.69 -17.03
CA ASN A 203 -11.07 0.54 -16.43
C ASN A 203 -10.40 0.89 -15.07
N TRP A 204 -9.84 -0.12 -14.38
CA TRP A 204 -9.17 0.04 -13.07
C TRP A 204 -7.66 -0.12 -13.16
N LYS A 205 -7.18 -1.05 -13.99
CA LYS A 205 -5.76 -1.24 -14.21
C LYS A 205 -5.25 -0.25 -15.24
N VAL A 206 -4.73 0.85 -14.76
CA VAL A 206 -4.03 1.87 -15.54
C VAL A 206 -2.56 1.92 -15.12
N PHE A 207 -1.72 2.65 -15.84
CA PHE A 207 -0.26 2.73 -15.59
C PHE A 207 0.13 3.47 -14.30
N TYR A 208 -0.82 4.00 -13.55
CA TYR A 208 -0.56 4.83 -12.38
C TYR A 208 0.39 4.18 -11.37
N HIS A 209 0.02 3.00 -10.84
CA HIS A 209 0.85 2.32 -9.83
C HIS A 209 2.15 1.76 -10.41
N THR A 210 2.13 1.18 -11.61
CA THR A 210 3.32 0.60 -12.22
C THR A 210 4.36 1.65 -12.56
N VAL A 211 3.97 2.76 -13.17
CA VAL A 211 4.88 3.85 -13.52
C VAL A 211 5.35 4.61 -12.29
N ARG A 212 4.41 5.06 -11.42
CA ARG A 212 4.76 5.75 -10.18
C ARG A 212 5.68 4.90 -9.31
N GLY A 213 5.29 3.65 -9.06
CA GLY A 213 6.07 2.73 -8.23
C GLY A 213 7.48 2.51 -8.78
N THR A 214 7.62 2.24 -10.08
CA THR A 214 8.93 2.06 -10.71
C THR A 214 9.80 3.32 -10.59
N CYS A 215 9.25 4.51 -10.86
CA CYS A 215 9.98 5.76 -10.71
C CYS A 215 10.43 6.01 -9.25
N GLN A 216 9.56 5.75 -8.29
CA GLN A 216 9.88 5.88 -6.86
C GLN A 216 10.95 4.88 -6.41
N VAL A 217 10.87 3.62 -6.87
CA VAL A 217 11.89 2.60 -6.59
C VAL A 217 13.26 3.04 -7.12
N VAL A 218 13.33 3.46 -8.40
CA VAL A 218 14.59 3.93 -9.01
C VAL A 218 15.16 5.13 -8.24
N LYS A 219 14.33 6.11 -7.88
CA LYS A 219 14.76 7.27 -7.09
C LYS A 219 15.37 6.84 -5.77
N ARG A 220 14.66 6.01 -4.99
CA ARG A 220 15.09 5.56 -3.66
C ARG A 220 16.35 4.69 -3.71
N LEU A 221 16.45 3.80 -4.71
CA LEU A 221 17.67 3.00 -4.89
C LEU A 221 18.90 3.87 -5.21
N LYS A 222 18.73 4.91 -6.04
CA LYS A 222 19.82 5.87 -6.29
C LYS A 222 20.25 6.59 -5.02
N GLU A 223 19.30 7.05 -4.21
CA GLU A 223 19.57 7.69 -2.92
C GLU A 223 20.30 6.73 -1.95
N ILE A 224 19.88 5.47 -1.87
CA ILE A 224 20.50 4.44 -1.02
C ILE A 224 21.93 4.13 -1.49
N LEU A 225 22.14 4.08 -2.80
CA LEU A 225 23.46 3.77 -3.41
C LEU A 225 24.38 4.99 -3.53
N GLY A 226 23.88 6.20 -3.31
CA GLY A 226 24.64 7.45 -3.44
C GLY A 226 25.00 7.83 -4.87
N ILE A 227 24.14 7.50 -5.87
CA ILE A 227 24.35 7.75 -7.31
C ILE A 227 23.24 8.58 -7.93
#